data_e948814d864513be018eea8992ea782e
#
_entry.id   e948814d864513be018eea8992ea782e
#
_cell.length_a   1.000
_cell.length_b   1.000
_cell.length_c   1.000
_cell.angle_alpha   90.00
_cell.angle_beta   90.00
_cell.angle_gamma   90.00
#
_symmetry.space_group_name_H-M   'P 1'
#
loop_
_entity.id
_entity.type
_entity.pdbx_description
1 polymer ?
#
loop_
_entity_poly.entity_id
_entity_poly.type
_entity_poly.pdbx_seq_one_letter_code
_entity_poly.pdbx_strand_id
1 'polypeptide(L)'
;MMHLNPLVLVGAVIGVITALLVAAYAAVKDKKTAMGFERNMEDGEIMRRLARYARPYLSKFLIVGVLMLFSIAYDIISPLIVGRIEELVAGEFELRALFLGVSVYAGVLVFSMGSTYLQAVILQRVGQRIISDLREDLFSHIESLAHEQLNEIPVGKLVTRVTNDTNAISMMFTNLLVQLTKNSFVILGILVAMLCLNYELTLMVLCFVPFIVIFTVIFRKFSRRANRKLKNATTDINTYLSENLSGIKVTQIFGREDEKMEDFRKKSQKLARANQEQIFVFSVFRPLVYMLYVSSILCLFYLGGMGHLNNVSFLGQTISSGTIVTFYMYISKFFTPIQNLAEQFNWLQSALASAEKVFSIMDIQPRMQDAPDAIELNEVKGEIEFRDVWFSYVPGEWVLQGVSFHVDARQTVAFVGSTGSGKSTILSLICRNYEFQKGQILIDGIDIRKIRISSLRRHFGQMLQDVFLFSGTIRSNIVLREEGIPDSEIMEVCRYVNADKFINKLDHGLDEEVRERGNNFSAGQRQLLSFARTIIHKPSVMILDEATANIDTETELLIQDSLEKMRTVGTMLIVAHRLSTIQHADNIILLSHGEIIEQGNHQELLHQKGRYYQLYTLQYNKMQLQES
;
A
#
# COMPACT_ATOMS: atom_id res chain seq x y z
N MET A 1 -12.57 -11.50 -66.43
CA MET A 1 -12.23 -11.22 -65.00
C MET A 1 -12.58 -12.47 -64.22
N MET A 2 -11.62 -13.14 -63.62
CA MET A 2 -11.89 -14.29 -62.73
C MET A 2 -12.70 -13.75 -61.53
N HIS A 3 -13.98 -14.12 -61.40
CA HIS A 3 -14.79 -13.88 -60.22
C HIS A 3 -14.19 -14.68 -59.08
N LEU A 4 -13.17 -14.15 -58.40
CA LEU A 4 -12.69 -14.76 -57.15
C LEU A 4 -13.86 -14.78 -56.17
N ASN A 5 -14.21 -15.95 -55.68
CA ASN A 5 -15.23 -16.12 -54.65
C ASN A 5 -14.81 -15.27 -53.42
N PRO A 6 -15.65 -14.30 -52.94
CA PRO A 6 -15.31 -13.43 -51.83
C PRO A 6 -14.84 -14.18 -50.57
N LEU A 7 -15.34 -15.38 -50.34
CA LEU A 7 -14.92 -16.25 -49.24
C LEU A 7 -13.46 -16.71 -49.35
N VAL A 8 -13.00 -17.00 -50.59
CA VAL A 8 -11.60 -17.39 -50.83
C VAL A 8 -10.66 -16.20 -50.57
N LEU A 9 -11.06 -14.98 -50.95
CA LEU A 9 -10.30 -13.79 -50.69
C LEU A 9 -10.16 -13.50 -49.18
N VAL A 10 -11.30 -13.58 -48.43
CA VAL A 10 -11.29 -13.41 -46.96
C VAL A 10 -10.42 -14.48 -46.29
N GLY A 11 -10.56 -15.74 -46.70
CA GLY A 11 -9.75 -16.84 -46.16
C GLY A 11 -8.25 -16.68 -46.43
N ALA A 12 -7.87 -16.24 -47.63
CA ALA A 12 -6.48 -15.95 -47.99
C ALA A 12 -5.88 -14.81 -47.14
N VAL A 13 -6.59 -13.71 -46.98
CA VAL A 13 -6.13 -12.56 -46.17
C VAL A 13 -5.94 -12.95 -44.71
N ILE A 14 -6.91 -13.68 -44.11
CA ILE A 14 -6.79 -14.15 -42.73
C ILE A 14 -5.64 -15.15 -42.60
N GLY A 15 -5.48 -16.08 -43.54
CA GLY A 15 -4.40 -17.06 -43.56
C GLY A 15 -3.00 -16.40 -43.59
N VAL A 16 -2.78 -15.44 -44.47
CA VAL A 16 -1.52 -14.68 -44.57
C VAL A 16 -1.22 -13.94 -43.28
N ILE A 17 -2.18 -13.22 -42.73
CA ILE A 17 -1.99 -12.44 -41.47
C ILE A 17 -1.68 -13.39 -40.32
N THR A 18 -2.40 -14.52 -40.22
CA THR A 18 -2.16 -15.53 -39.17
C THR A 18 -0.75 -16.10 -39.28
N ALA A 19 -0.30 -16.43 -40.50
CA ALA A 19 1.06 -16.96 -40.74
C ALA A 19 2.13 -15.94 -40.33
N LEU A 20 1.97 -14.66 -40.69
CA LEU A 20 2.88 -13.58 -40.29
C LEU A 20 2.94 -13.39 -38.78
N LEU A 21 1.80 -13.43 -38.10
CA LEU A 21 1.73 -13.30 -36.64
C LEU A 21 2.36 -14.50 -35.91
N VAL A 22 2.15 -15.71 -36.40
CA VAL A 22 2.77 -16.91 -35.84
C VAL A 22 4.28 -16.87 -36.02
N ALA A 23 4.78 -16.45 -37.20
CA ALA A 23 6.20 -16.24 -37.44
C ALA A 23 6.80 -15.21 -36.50
N ALA A 24 6.13 -14.05 -36.31
CA ALA A 24 6.55 -13.02 -35.37
C ALA A 24 6.56 -13.55 -33.91
N TYR A 25 5.57 -14.38 -33.54
CA TYR A 25 5.52 -15.02 -32.22
C TYR A 25 6.71 -15.95 -31.98
N ALA A 26 7.06 -16.78 -32.97
CA ALA A 26 8.20 -17.70 -32.91
C ALA A 26 9.55 -16.96 -32.82
N ALA A 27 9.69 -15.83 -33.49
CA ALA A 27 10.91 -15.01 -33.51
C ALA A 27 11.21 -14.35 -32.14
N VAL A 28 10.22 -14.14 -31.28
CA VAL A 28 10.39 -13.51 -29.98
C VAL A 28 10.75 -14.56 -28.91
N LYS A 29 12.06 -14.65 -28.58
CA LYS A 29 12.53 -15.43 -27.42
C LYS A 29 12.17 -14.71 -26.12
N ASP A 30 11.35 -15.34 -25.28
CA ASP A 30 11.12 -14.88 -23.91
C ASP A 30 12.34 -15.23 -23.04
N LYS A 31 13.13 -14.23 -22.67
CA LYS A 31 14.06 -14.40 -21.55
C LYS A 31 13.21 -14.44 -20.26
N LYS A 32 13.23 -15.57 -19.59
CA LYS A 32 12.73 -15.71 -18.21
C LYS A 32 13.63 -14.89 -17.29
N THR A 33 13.37 -13.60 -17.16
CA THR A 33 13.92 -12.79 -16.08
C THR A 33 12.89 -12.78 -14.97
N ALA A 34 13.30 -13.25 -13.79
CA ALA A 34 12.51 -13.19 -12.59
C ALA A 34 11.95 -11.75 -12.42
N MET A 35 10.65 -11.63 -12.26
CA MET A 35 10.08 -10.40 -11.71
C MET A 35 10.64 -10.31 -10.29
N GLY A 36 11.07 -9.12 -9.84
CA GLY A 36 11.70 -8.90 -8.54
C GLY A 36 10.83 -9.16 -7.30
N PHE A 37 9.87 -10.05 -7.42
CA PHE A 37 9.05 -10.62 -6.36
C PHE A 37 8.81 -12.09 -6.72
N GLU A 38 9.46 -12.99 -5.97
CA GLU A 38 9.16 -14.43 -6.04
C GLU A 38 7.81 -14.65 -5.38
N ARG A 39 6.85 -15.21 -6.10
CA ARG A 39 5.56 -15.60 -5.58
C ARG A 39 5.74 -16.84 -4.69
N ASN A 40 5.41 -16.67 -3.41
CA ASN A 40 5.50 -17.74 -2.42
C ASN A 40 4.14 -18.37 -2.09
N MET A 41 3.02 -17.73 -2.48
CA MET A 41 1.66 -18.22 -2.22
C MET A 41 0.99 -18.73 -3.49
N GLU A 42 0.25 -19.84 -3.37
CA GLU A 42 -0.60 -20.35 -4.45
C GLU A 42 -1.84 -19.48 -4.63
N ASP A 43 -2.26 -19.27 -5.89
CA ASP A 43 -3.46 -18.47 -6.23
C ASP A 43 -4.72 -19.00 -5.49
N GLY A 44 -4.81 -20.32 -5.26
CA GLY A 44 -5.91 -20.94 -4.52
C GLY A 44 -5.96 -20.54 -3.04
N GLU A 45 -4.81 -20.42 -2.40
CA GLU A 45 -4.72 -19.97 -1.01
C GLU A 45 -5.12 -18.49 -0.88
N ILE A 46 -4.61 -17.65 -1.75
CA ILE A 46 -4.97 -16.21 -1.79
C ILE A 46 -6.48 -16.05 -1.97
N MET A 47 -7.08 -16.77 -2.91
CA MET A 47 -8.53 -16.73 -3.15
C MET A 47 -9.32 -17.23 -1.94
N ARG A 48 -8.86 -18.25 -1.23
CA ARG A 48 -9.51 -18.74 0.00
C ARG A 48 -9.48 -17.70 1.11
N ARG A 49 -8.36 -17.00 1.29
CA ARG A 49 -8.22 -15.91 2.27
C ARG A 49 -9.14 -14.74 1.93
N LEU A 50 -9.15 -14.32 0.66
CA LEU A 50 -10.05 -13.26 0.18
C LEU A 50 -11.53 -13.65 0.32
N ALA A 51 -11.88 -14.90 0.05
CA ALA A 51 -13.24 -15.43 0.22
C ALA A 51 -13.72 -15.36 1.68
N ARG A 52 -12.82 -15.41 2.66
CA ARG A 52 -13.18 -15.23 4.08
C ARG A 52 -13.76 -13.83 4.33
N TYR A 53 -13.19 -12.78 3.75
CA TYR A 53 -13.72 -11.41 3.83
C TYR A 53 -15.03 -11.23 3.04
N ALA A 54 -15.23 -12.00 1.97
CA ALA A 54 -16.48 -11.96 1.20
C ALA A 54 -17.63 -12.72 1.86
N ARG A 55 -17.34 -13.70 2.72
CA ARG A 55 -18.32 -14.59 3.36
C ARG A 55 -19.46 -13.88 4.10
N PRO A 56 -19.24 -12.82 4.89
CA PRO A 56 -20.32 -12.08 5.56
C PRO A 56 -21.32 -11.44 4.58
N TYR A 57 -20.92 -11.24 3.35
CA TYR A 57 -21.70 -10.55 2.31
C TYR A 57 -22.30 -11.48 1.25
N LEU A 58 -22.26 -12.81 1.45
CA LEU A 58 -22.75 -13.82 0.50
C LEU A 58 -24.20 -13.57 0.05
N SER A 59 -25.10 -13.16 0.95
CA SER A 59 -26.50 -12.84 0.60
C SER A 59 -26.60 -11.71 -0.43
N LYS A 60 -25.74 -10.71 -0.33
CA LYS A 60 -25.67 -9.59 -1.30
C LYS A 60 -25.05 -10.03 -2.62
N PHE A 61 -24.06 -10.91 -2.60
CA PHE A 61 -23.52 -11.51 -3.84
C PHE A 61 -24.55 -12.39 -4.54
N LEU A 62 -25.43 -13.09 -3.82
CA LEU A 62 -26.55 -13.83 -4.41
C LEU A 62 -27.53 -12.89 -5.12
N ILE A 63 -27.91 -11.77 -4.49
CA ILE A 63 -28.76 -10.76 -5.13
C ILE A 63 -28.08 -10.21 -6.39
N VAL A 64 -26.80 -9.88 -6.34
CA VAL A 64 -26.01 -9.46 -7.51
C VAL A 64 -26.03 -10.54 -8.59
N GLY A 65 -25.89 -11.81 -8.23
CA GLY A 65 -25.99 -12.95 -9.15
C GLY A 65 -27.35 -13.02 -9.87
N VAL A 66 -28.45 -12.88 -9.15
CA VAL A 66 -29.80 -12.84 -9.74
C VAL A 66 -29.95 -11.64 -10.68
N LEU A 67 -29.54 -10.44 -10.26
CA LEU A 67 -29.59 -9.25 -11.12
C LEU A 67 -28.71 -9.42 -12.37
N MET A 68 -27.58 -10.09 -12.24
CA MET A 68 -26.70 -10.41 -13.36
C MET A 68 -27.37 -11.37 -14.35
N LEU A 69 -28.12 -12.39 -13.89
CA LEU A 69 -28.88 -13.28 -14.78
C LEU A 69 -29.88 -12.50 -15.63
N PHE A 70 -30.57 -11.51 -15.06
CA PHE A 70 -31.47 -10.64 -15.85
C PHE A 70 -30.72 -9.83 -16.91
N SER A 71 -29.52 -9.31 -16.57
CA SER A 71 -28.68 -8.59 -17.53
C SER A 71 -28.18 -9.53 -18.65
N ILE A 72 -27.82 -10.77 -18.32
CA ILE A 72 -27.41 -11.80 -19.30
C ILE A 72 -28.60 -12.18 -20.19
N ALA A 73 -29.78 -12.39 -19.61
CA ALA A 73 -30.99 -12.69 -20.36
C ALA A 73 -31.33 -11.56 -21.37
N TYR A 74 -31.16 -10.29 -20.97
CA TYR A 74 -31.29 -9.16 -21.90
C TYR A 74 -30.30 -9.25 -23.07
N ASP A 75 -29.03 -9.55 -22.78
CA ASP A 75 -27.98 -9.65 -23.80
C ASP A 75 -28.27 -10.75 -24.82
N ILE A 76 -28.97 -11.84 -24.41
CA ILE A 76 -29.38 -12.94 -25.27
C ILE A 76 -30.71 -12.64 -25.99
N ILE A 77 -31.72 -12.13 -25.28
CA ILE A 77 -33.07 -11.96 -25.80
C ILE A 77 -33.21 -10.72 -26.71
N SER A 78 -32.47 -9.64 -26.42
CA SER A 78 -32.54 -8.38 -27.16
C SER A 78 -32.32 -8.56 -28.67
N PRO A 79 -31.32 -9.31 -29.19
CA PRO A 79 -31.15 -9.55 -30.60
C PRO A 79 -32.33 -10.36 -31.24
N LEU A 80 -32.89 -11.31 -30.47
CA LEU A 80 -34.06 -12.08 -30.93
C LEU A 80 -35.29 -11.20 -31.15
N ILE A 81 -35.57 -10.28 -30.23
CA ILE A 81 -36.68 -9.33 -30.34
C ILE A 81 -36.46 -8.43 -31.56
N VAL A 82 -35.24 -7.90 -31.76
CA VAL A 82 -34.93 -7.04 -32.91
C VAL A 82 -35.11 -7.79 -34.24
N GLY A 83 -34.60 -9.04 -34.33
CA GLY A 83 -34.79 -9.86 -35.51
C GLY A 83 -36.25 -10.17 -35.79
N ARG A 84 -37.07 -10.39 -34.75
CA ARG A 84 -38.51 -10.59 -34.91
C ARG A 84 -39.24 -9.32 -35.35
N ILE A 85 -38.83 -8.17 -34.83
CA ILE A 85 -39.37 -6.86 -35.27
C ILE A 85 -39.03 -6.63 -36.75
N GLU A 86 -37.81 -6.98 -37.18
CA GLU A 86 -37.40 -6.85 -38.57
C GLU A 86 -38.25 -7.73 -39.49
N GLU A 87 -38.48 -8.99 -39.13
CA GLU A 87 -39.38 -9.88 -39.88
C GLU A 87 -40.81 -9.32 -40.04
N LEU A 88 -41.34 -8.69 -38.97
CA LEU A 88 -42.66 -8.04 -39.01
C LEU A 88 -42.68 -6.79 -39.92
N VAL A 89 -41.56 -6.08 -40.02
CA VAL A 89 -41.45 -4.90 -40.91
C VAL A 89 -41.24 -5.30 -42.37
N ALA A 90 -40.46 -6.37 -42.61
CA ALA A 90 -40.16 -6.86 -43.95
C ALA A 90 -41.31 -7.69 -44.58
N GLY A 91 -42.20 -8.27 -43.77
CA GLY A 91 -43.35 -9.07 -44.20
C GLY A 91 -44.64 -8.23 -44.33
N GLU A 92 -45.78 -8.79 -43.90
CA GLU A 92 -47.06 -8.05 -43.81
C GLU A 92 -46.99 -7.05 -42.64
N PHE A 93 -46.93 -5.75 -42.97
CA PHE A 93 -46.75 -4.67 -41.99
C PHE A 93 -48.02 -4.49 -41.12
N GLU A 94 -47.94 -4.97 -39.87
CA GLU A 94 -48.96 -4.75 -38.85
C GLU A 94 -48.47 -3.72 -37.80
N LEU A 95 -49.07 -2.54 -37.78
CA LEU A 95 -48.73 -1.47 -36.88
C LEU A 95 -48.87 -1.86 -35.39
N ARG A 96 -49.88 -2.67 -35.03
CA ARG A 96 -50.11 -3.15 -33.66
C ARG A 96 -48.99 -4.09 -33.20
N ALA A 97 -48.56 -5.04 -34.04
CA ALA A 97 -47.49 -5.98 -33.75
C ALA A 97 -46.17 -5.26 -33.60
N LEU A 98 -45.91 -4.25 -34.43
CA LEU A 98 -44.71 -3.41 -34.31
C LEU A 98 -44.70 -2.63 -32.98
N PHE A 99 -45.78 -1.94 -32.63
CA PHE A 99 -45.88 -1.21 -31.34
C PHE A 99 -45.71 -2.15 -30.15
N LEU A 100 -46.28 -3.36 -30.19
CA LEU A 100 -46.11 -4.34 -29.15
C LEU A 100 -44.64 -4.77 -29.02
N GLY A 101 -43.99 -5.11 -30.15
CA GLY A 101 -42.57 -5.51 -30.17
C GLY A 101 -41.66 -4.43 -29.64
N VAL A 102 -41.83 -3.17 -30.07
CA VAL A 102 -41.06 -2.02 -29.58
C VAL A 102 -41.32 -1.78 -28.10
N SER A 103 -42.58 -1.87 -27.64
CA SER A 103 -42.91 -1.69 -26.22
C SER A 103 -42.30 -2.78 -25.33
N VAL A 104 -42.30 -4.04 -25.77
CA VAL A 104 -41.64 -5.16 -25.08
C VAL A 104 -40.13 -4.93 -25.04
N TYR A 105 -39.52 -4.54 -26.14
CA TYR A 105 -38.10 -4.23 -26.19
C TYR A 105 -37.74 -3.10 -25.24
N ALA A 106 -38.50 -2.00 -25.24
CA ALA A 106 -38.31 -0.86 -24.33
C ALA A 106 -38.46 -1.28 -22.86
N GLY A 107 -39.46 -2.10 -22.53
CA GLY A 107 -39.68 -2.62 -21.20
C GLY A 107 -38.50 -3.49 -20.69
N VAL A 108 -38.02 -4.41 -21.53
CA VAL A 108 -36.86 -5.28 -21.22
C VAL A 108 -35.60 -4.43 -21.09
N LEU A 109 -35.41 -3.42 -21.92
CA LEU A 109 -34.30 -2.47 -21.84
C LEU A 109 -34.27 -1.72 -20.50
N VAL A 110 -35.41 -1.08 -20.14
CA VAL A 110 -35.52 -0.31 -18.88
C VAL A 110 -35.30 -1.21 -17.68
N PHE A 111 -35.85 -2.42 -17.68
CA PHE A 111 -35.66 -3.41 -16.64
C PHE A 111 -34.18 -3.84 -16.51
N SER A 112 -33.50 -4.09 -17.64
CA SER A 112 -32.07 -4.42 -17.67
C SER A 112 -31.19 -3.27 -17.15
N MET A 113 -31.53 -2.02 -17.53
CA MET A 113 -30.83 -0.84 -17.01
C MET A 113 -30.97 -0.71 -15.50
N GLY A 114 -32.18 -0.88 -14.96
CA GLY A 114 -32.47 -0.88 -13.53
C GLY A 114 -31.68 -1.98 -12.79
N SER A 115 -31.70 -3.21 -13.35
CA SER A 115 -30.96 -4.35 -12.80
C SER A 115 -29.46 -4.10 -12.77
N THR A 116 -28.90 -3.57 -13.85
CA THR A 116 -27.47 -3.26 -13.95
C THR A 116 -27.08 -2.13 -12.97
N TYR A 117 -27.91 -1.12 -12.83
CA TYR A 117 -27.71 -0.04 -11.86
C TYR A 117 -27.70 -0.57 -10.42
N LEU A 118 -28.73 -1.33 -10.04
CA LEU A 118 -28.80 -1.93 -8.69
C LEU A 118 -27.62 -2.86 -8.42
N GLN A 119 -27.26 -3.70 -9.39
CA GLN A 119 -26.09 -4.57 -9.33
C GLN A 119 -24.81 -3.77 -9.04
N ALA A 120 -24.58 -2.69 -9.80
CA ALA A 120 -23.38 -1.87 -9.65
C ALA A 120 -23.33 -1.19 -8.27
N VAL A 121 -24.45 -0.64 -7.79
CA VAL A 121 -24.54 0.03 -6.48
C VAL A 121 -24.29 -0.97 -5.32
N ILE A 122 -24.94 -2.14 -5.37
CA ILE A 122 -24.77 -3.16 -4.33
C ILE A 122 -23.31 -3.63 -4.30
N LEU A 123 -22.76 -3.95 -5.48
CA LEU A 123 -21.41 -4.46 -5.60
C LEU A 123 -20.36 -3.46 -5.12
N GLN A 124 -20.53 -2.17 -5.49
CA GLN A 124 -19.63 -1.10 -5.04
C GLN A 124 -19.68 -0.94 -3.52
N ARG A 125 -20.87 -0.95 -2.92
CA ARG A 125 -21.01 -0.85 -1.45
C ARG A 125 -20.41 -2.05 -0.73
N VAL A 126 -20.62 -3.25 -1.23
CA VAL A 126 -20.07 -4.48 -0.64
C VAL A 126 -18.55 -4.50 -0.78
N GLY A 127 -18.04 -4.20 -1.97
CA GLY A 127 -16.59 -4.15 -2.21
C GLY A 127 -15.88 -3.15 -1.32
N GLN A 128 -16.46 -1.95 -1.13
CA GLN A 128 -15.85 -0.94 -0.24
C GLN A 128 -15.85 -1.39 1.25
N ARG A 129 -16.89 -2.09 1.70
CA ARG A 129 -16.92 -2.64 3.06
C ARG A 129 -15.87 -3.73 3.27
N ILE A 130 -15.78 -4.69 2.33
CA ILE A 130 -14.74 -5.74 2.37
C ILE A 130 -13.35 -5.13 2.46
N ILE A 131 -13.11 -4.04 1.73
CA ILE A 131 -11.80 -3.37 1.73
C ILE A 131 -11.59 -2.56 3.01
N SER A 132 -12.65 -1.97 3.58
CA SER A 132 -12.56 -1.33 4.89
C SER A 132 -12.12 -2.33 5.96
N ASP A 133 -12.81 -3.47 6.01
CA ASP A 133 -12.50 -4.55 6.96
C ASP A 133 -11.05 -5.06 6.79
N LEU A 134 -10.63 -5.29 5.54
CA LEU A 134 -9.25 -5.72 5.24
C LEU A 134 -8.20 -4.67 5.64
N ARG A 135 -8.48 -3.37 5.44
CA ARG A 135 -7.57 -2.29 5.82
C ARG A 135 -7.45 -2.15 7.33
N GLU A 136 -8.56 -2.29 8.03
CA GLU A 136 -8.61 -2.24 9.49
C GLU A 136 -7.80 -3.39 10.09
N ASP A 137 -8.02 -4.62 9.61
CA ASP A 137 -7.25 -5.79 10.04
C ASP A 137 -5.75 -5.63 9.74
N LEU A 138 -5.41 -5.17 8.51
CA LEU A 138 -4.02 -4.95 8.10
C LEU A 138 -3.36 -3.86 8.96
N PHE A 139 -4.03 -2.76 9.20
CA PHE A 139 -3.49 -1.65 9.99
C PHE A 139 -3.31 -2.05 11.46
N SER A 140 -4.32 -2.69 12.05
CA SER A 140 -4.24 -3.25 13.40
C SER A 140 -3.10 -4.25 13.55
N HIS A 141 -2.91 -5.11 12.53
CA HIS A 141 -1.79 -6.05 12.51
C HIS A 141 -0.43 -5.33 12.44
N ILE A 142 -0.30 -4.30 11.57
CA ILE A 142 0.93 -3.49 11.48
C ILE A 142 1.25 -2.83 12.84
N GLU A 143 0.25 -2.29 13.55
CA GLU A 143 0.43 -1.70 14.87
C GLU A 143 0.85 -2.73 15.94
N SER A 144 0.49 -3.99 15.76
CA SER A 144 0.89 -5.08 16.67
C SER A 144 2.34 -5.56 16.48
N LEU A 145 2.99 -5.19 15.37
CA LEU A 145 4.37 -5.60 15.09
C LEU A 145 5.35 -4.92 16.04
N ALA A 146 6.43 -5.63 16.37
CA ALA A 146 7.50 -5.09 17.20
C ALA A 146 8.23 -3.93 16.50
N HIS A 147 8.75 -2.99 17.28
CA HIS A 147 9.51 -1.84 16.76
C HIS A 147 10.67 -2.26 15.85
N GLU A 148 11.38 -3.33 16.21
CA GLU A 148 12.42 -3.96 15.40
C GLU A 148 11.93 -4.29 13.99
N GLN A 149 10.77 -4.96 13.88
CA GLN A 149 10.19 -5.39 12.60
C GLN A 149 9.74 -4.20 11.75
N LEU A 150 9.22 -3.15 12.39
CA LEU A 150 8.84 -1.91 11.71
C LEU A 150 10.05 -1.16 11.16
N ASN A 151 11.20 -1.22 11.83
CA ASN A 151 12.45 -0.63 11.34
C ASN A 151 13.04 -1.38 10.14
N GLU A 152 12.80 -2.70 10.02
CA GLU A 152 13.21 -3.49 8.85
C GLU A 152 12.38 -3.18 7.60
N ILE A 153 11.17 -2.64 7.75
CA ILE A 153 10.23 -2.40 6.65
C ILE A 153 10.08 -0.89 6.39
N PRO A 154 10.50 -0.39 5.22
CA PRO A 154 10.30 1.03 4.90
C PRO A 154 8.84 1.47 5.02
N VAL A 155 8.57 2.57 5.72
CA VAL A 155 7.22 3.11 5.97
C VAL A 155 6.43 3.29 4.66
N GLY A 156 7.06 3.80 3.59
CA GLY A 156 6.42 3.94 2.28
C GLY A 156 5.94 2.62 1.68
N LYS A 157 6.59 1.49 2.01
CA LYS A 157 6.15 0.16 1.60
C LYS A 157 4.87 -0.23 2.36
N LEU A 158 4.78 0.02 3.66
CA LEU A 158 3.59 -0.22 4.47
C LEU A 158 2.40 0.62 3.98
N VAL A 159 2.61 1.93 3.78
CA VAL A 159 1.58 2.84 3.23
C VAL A 159 1.07 2.33 1.88
N THR A 160 1.96 1.91 0.98
CA THR A 160 1.56 1.36 -0.34
C THR A 160 0.70 0.10 -0.19
N ARG A 161 0.96 -0.78 0.81
CA ARG A 161 0.14 -1.97 1.06
C ARG A 161 -1.26 -1.61 1.54
N VAL A 162 -1.35 -0.67 2.50
CA VAL A 162 -2.65 -0.24 3.07
C VAL A 162 -3.49 0.52 2.05
N THR A 163 -2.87 1.28 1.14
CA THR A 163 -3.58 2.14 0.17
C THR A 163 -3.72 1.48 -1.21
N ASN A 164 -2.63 1.35 -1.95
CA ASN A 164 -2.66 0.97 -3.36
C ASN A 164 -2.97 -0.52 -3.58
N ASP A 165 -2.34 -1.41 -2.79
CA ASP A 165 -2.55 -2.84 -2.96
C ASP A 165 -3.96 -3.26 -2.51
N THR A 166 -4.51 -2.66 -1.45
CA THR A 166 -5.92 -2.87 -1.08
C THR A 166 -6.90 -2.33 -2.11
N ASN A 167 -6.58 -1.20 -2.78
CA ASN A 167 -7.39 -0.68 -3.89
C ASN A 167 -7.42 -1.66 -5.08
N ALA A 168 -6.30 -2.30 -5.41
CA ALA A 168 -6.27 -3.33 -6.46
C ALA A 168 -7.17 -4.54 -6.11
N ILE A 169 -7.20 -4.93 -4.84
CA ILE A 169 -8.11 -5.98 -4.32
C ILE A 169 -9.58 -5.50 -4.40
N SER A 170 -9.85 -4.22 -4.08
CA SER A 170 -11.18 -3.63 -4.24
C SER A 170 -11.71 -3.79 -5.65
N MET A 171 -10.91 -3.43 -6.66
CA MET A 171 -11.29 -3.56 -8.07
C MET A 171 -11.60 -5.01 -8.45
N MET A 172 -10.95 -5.99 -7.83
CA MET A 172 -11.25 -7.40 -8.05
C MET A 172 -12.69 -7.73 -7.58
N PHE A 173 -13.10 -7.32 -6.38
CA PHE A 173 -14.43 -7.60 -5.85
C PHE A 173 -15.53 -6.77 -6.51
N THR A 174 -15.28 -5.49 -6.80
CA THR A 174 -16.29 -4.57 -7.33
C THR A 174 -16.55 -4.74 -8.82
N ASN A 175 -15.59 -5.23 -9.58
CA ASN A 175 -15.67 -5.23 -11.04
C ASN A 175 -15.22 -6.56 -11.67
N LEU A 176 -14.00 -7.02 -11.40
CA LEU A 176 -13.38 -8.08 -12.20
C LEU A 176 -14.11 -9.41 -12.11
N LEU A 177 -14.42 -9.91 -10.90
CA LEU A 177 -15.06 -11.22 -10.71
C LEU A 177 -16.44 -11.27 -11.38
N VAL A 178 -17.21 -10.19 -11.25
CA VAL A 178 -18.56 -10.10 -11.84
C VAL A 178 -18.47 -10.01 -13.35
N GLN A 179 -17.56 -9.20 -13.90
CA GLN A 179 -17.39 -9.10 -15.35
C GLN A 179 -16.86 -10.39 -15.97
N LEU A 180 -15.90 -11.08 -15.33
CA LEU A 180 -15.43 -12.40 -15.79
C LEU A 180 -16.57 -13.40 -15.84
N THR A 181 -17.38 -13.48 -14.78
CA THR A 181 -18.54 -14.35 -14.68
C THR A 181 -19.60 -13.98 -15.74
N LYS A 182 -19.98 -12.70 -15.82
CA LYS A 182 -20.95 -12.21 -16.81
C LYS A 182 -20.51 -12.54 -18.24
N ASN A 183 -19.27 -12.18 -18.61
CA ASN A 183 -18.75 -12.40 -19.96
C ASN A 183 -18.73 -13.89 -20.32
N SER A 184 -18.38 -14.76 -19.38
CA SER A 184 -18.36 -16.22 -19.60
C SER A 184 -19.78 -16.75 -19.87
N PHE A 185 -20.76 -16.35 -19.06
CA PHE A 185 -22.15 -16.76 -19.25
C PHE A 185 -22.79 -16.16 -20.51
N VAL A 186 -22.47 -14.90 -20.86
CA VAL A 186 -22.92 -14.26 -22.09
C VAL A 186 -22.39 -15.00 -23.31
N ILE A 187 -21.10 -15.37 -23.36
CA ILE A 187 -20.53 -16.14 -24.47
C ILE A 187 -21.25 -17.49 -24.61
N LEU A 188 -21.42 -18.21 -23.50
CA LEU A 188 -22.08 -19.51 -23.50
C LEU A 188 -23.56 -19.39 -23.93
N GLY A 189 -24.29 -18.42 -23.37
CA GLY A 189 -25.69 -18.22 -23.67
C GLY A 189 -25.95 -17.77 -25.12
N ILE A 190 -25.11 -16.88 -25.67
CA ILE A 190 -25.17 -16.48 -27.08
C ILE A 190 -24.85 -17.67 -27.99
N LEU A 191 -23.82 -18.47 -27.65
CA LEU A 191 -23.48 -19.65 -28.44
C LEU A 191 -24.64 -20.63 -28.52
N VAL A 192 -25.30 -20.92 -27.38
CA VAL A 192 -26.49 -21.78 -27.35
C VAL A 192 -27.62 -21.16 -28.16
N ALA A 193 -27.89 -19.86 -28.02
CA ALA A 193 -28.92 -19.17 -28.78
C ALA A 193 -28.68 -19.22 -30.30
N MET A 194 -27.43 -19.00 -30.73
CA MET A 194 -27.03 -19.12 -32.14
C MET A 194 -27.22 -20.52 -32.68
N LEU A 195 -26.82 -21.56 -31.92
CA LEU A 195 -27.00 -22.98 -32.32
C LEU A 195 -28.49 -23.34 -32.46
N CYS A 196 -29.35 -22.85 -31.55
CA CYS A 196 -30.78 -23.07 -31.61
C CYS A 196 -31.45 -22.38 -32.81
N LEU A 197 -30.94 -21.19 -33.22
CA LEU A 197 -31.49 -20.44 -34.35
C LEU A 197 -31.06 -21.02 -35.70
N ASN A 198 -29.76 -21.17 -35.91
CA ASN A 198 -29.22 -21.72 -37.14
C ASN A 198 -27.79 -22.26 -36.90
N TYR A 199 -27.64 -23.57 -36.93
CA TYR A 199 -26.35 -24.23 -36.66
C TYR A 199 -25.31 -23.99 -37.78
N GLU A 200 -25.73 -23.77 -39.03
CA GLU A 200 -24.85 -23.53 -40.18
C GLU A 200 -24.13 -22.16 -40.04
N LEU A 201 -24.89 -21.11 -39.80
CA LEU A 201 -24.34 -19.78 -39.55
C LEU A 201 -23.49 -19.74 -38.29
N THR A 202 -23.87 -20.54 -37.28
CA THR A 202 -23.07 -20.66 -36.05
C THR A 202 -21.72 -21.30 -36.32
N LEU A 203 -21.68 -22.41 -37.13
CA LEU A 203 -20.42 -23.04 -37.49
C LEU A 203 -19.50 -22.08 -38.26
N MET A 204 -20.07 -21.30 -39.19
CA MET A 204 -19.33 -20.22 -39.88
C MET A 204 -18.70 -19.23 -38.90
N VAL A 205 -19.44 -18.73 -37.89
CA VAL A 205 -18.89 -17.82 -36.88
C VAL A 205 -17.81 -18.52 -36.04
N LEU A 206 -18.04 -19.78 -35.65
CA LEU A 206 -17.05 -20.55 -34.88
C LEU A 206 -15.72 -20.78 -35.62
N CYS A 207 -15.71 -20.80 -36.95
CA CYS A 207 -14.47 -20.86 -37.73
C CYS A 207 -13.54 -19.66 -37.49
N PHE A 208 -14.06 -18.51 -37.05
CA PHE A 208 -13.23 -17.33 -36.70
C PHE A 208 -12.64 -17.39 -35.30
N VAL A 209 -13.22 -18.16 -34.38
CA VAL A 209 -12.79 -18.24 -32.97
C VAL A 209 -11.33 -18.67 -32.80
N PRO A 210 -10.82 -19.73 -33.49
CA PRO A 210 -9.42 -20.12 -33.40
C PRO A 210 -8.47 -18.98 -33.77
N PHE A 211 -8.79 -18.20 -34.80
CA PHE A 211 -7.96 -17.04 -35.20
C PHE A 211 -7.92 -15.97 -34.13
N ILE A 212 -9.07 -15.69 -33.47
CA ILE A 212 -9.14 -14.72 -32.36
C ILE A 212 -8.26 -15.21 -31.20
N VAL A 213 -8.35 -16.51 -30.86
CA VAL A 213 -7.55 -17.09 -29.77
C VAL A 213 -6.06 -16.98 -30.10
N ILE A 214 -5.65 -17.34 -31.34
CA ILE A 214 -4.27 -17.22 -31.79
C ILE A 214 -3.80 -15.76 -31.69
N PHE A 215 -4.56 -14.80 -32.21
CA PHE A 215 -4.23 -13.39 -32.15
C PHE A 215 -4.12 -12.88 -30.73
N THR A 216 -5.03 -13.31 -29.85
CA THR A 216 -5.02 -12.95 -28.42
C THR A 216 -3.79 -13.49 -27.70
N VAL A 217 -3.39 -14.74 -27.96
CA VAL A 217 -2.18 -15.33 -27.38
C VAL A 217 -0.91 -14.60 -27.84
N ILE A 218 -0.85 -14.28 -29.12
CA ILE A 218 0.26 -13.53 -29.71
C ILE A 218 0.32 -12.12 -29.10
N PHE A 219 -0.81 -11.42 -29.08
CA PHE A 219 -0.92 -10.08 -28.45
C PHE A 219 -0.47 -10.10 -27.01
N ARG A 220 -0.89 -11.08 -26.21
CA ARG A 220 -0.51 -11.22 -24.80
C ARG A 220 1.01 -11.26 -24.62
N LYS A 221 1.75 -11.94 -25.51
CA LYS A 221 3.22 -11.99 -25.44
C LYS A 221 3.85 -10.62 -25.71
N PHE A 222 3.44 -9.96 -26.80
CA PHE A 222 3.96 -8.64 -27.16
C PHE A 222 3.57 -7.54 -26.17
N SER A 223 2.31 -7.51 -25.75
CA SER A 223 1.79 -6.57 -24.76
C SER A 223 2.51 -6.68 -23.42
N ARG A 224 2.75 -7.91 -22.92
CA ARG A 224 3.52 -8.15 -21.69
C ARG A 224 4.93 -7.59 -21.79
N ARG A 225 5.61 -7.77 -22.92
CA ARG A 225 6.97 -7.24 -23.14
C ARG A 225 6.97 -5.71 -23.17
N ALA A 226 6.06 -5.11 -23.92
CA ALA A 226 5.93 -3.65 -24.04
C ALA A 226 5.56 -3.02 -22.67
N ASN A 227 4.59 -3.59 -21.94
CA ASN A 227 4.20 -3.14 -20.61
C ASN A 227 5.37 -3.21 -19.61
N ARG A 228 6.21 -4.26 -19.67
CA ARG A 228 7.40 -4.37 -18.81
C ARG A 228 8.40 -3.26 -19.10
N LYS A 229 8.68 -2.99 -20.38
CA LYS A 229 9.58 -1.89 -20.78
C LYS A 229 9.07 -0.54 -20.30
N LEU A 230 7.77 -0.28 -20.49
CA LEU A 230 7.12 0.94 -20.03
C LEU A 230 7.21 1.09 -18.51
N LYS A 231 6.89 0.04 -17.76
CA LYS A 231 6.95 0.05 -16.30
C LYS A 231 8.37 0.31 -15.79
N ASN A 232 9.39 -0.31 -16.39
CA ASN A 232 10.79 -0.07 -16.03
C ASN A 232 11.20 1.38 -16.32
N ALA A 233 10.83 1.92 -17.49
CA ALA A 233 11.14 3.31 -17.84
C ALA A 233 10.41 4.32 -16.92
N THR A 234 9.17 4.02 -16.53
CA THR A 234 8.42 4.83 -15.54
C THR A 234 9.08 4.79 -14.16
N THR A 235 9.54 3.61 -13.72
CA THR A 235 10.28 3.49 -12.46
C THR A 235 11.58 4.27 -12.51
N ASP A 236 12.36 4.15 -13.61
CA ASP A 236 13.63 4.86 -13.79
C ASP A 236 13.47 6.40 -13.72
N ILE A 237 12.39 6.94 -14.32
CA ILE A 237 12.14 8.40 -14.29
C ILE A 237 11.62 8.85 -12.92
N ASN A 238 10.75 8.07 -12.27
CA ASN A 238 10.24 8.40 -10.94
C ASN A 238 11.35 8.38 -9.89
N THR A 239 12.24 7.38 -9.93
CA THR A 239 13.43 7.33 -9.06
C THR A 239 14.31 8.55 -9.28
N TYR A 240 14.58 8.89 -10.54
CA TYR A 240 15.38 10.05 -10.90
C TYR A 240 14.76 11.36 -10.38
N LEU A 241 13.46 11.55 -10.57
CA LEU A 241 12.75 12.74 -10.07
C LEU A 241 12.78 12.83 -8.56
N SER A 242 12.51 11.73 -7.86
CA SER A 242 12.55 11.68 -6.39
C SER A 242 13.93 12.06 -5.85
N GLU A 243 14.99 11.50 -6.42
CA GLU A 243 16.37 11.78 -6.02
C GLU A 243 16.77 13.24 -6.29
N ASN A 244 16.51 13.73 -7.51
CA ASN A 244 16.96 15.08 -7.90
C ASN A 244 16.11 16.19 -7.28
N LEU A 245 14.80 15.98 -7.04
CA LEU A 245 13.97 16.96 -6.31
C LEU A 245 14.33 17.00 -4.82
N SER A 246 14.65 15.87 -4.21
CA SER A 246 15.15 15.85 -2.83
C SER A 246 16.52 16.54 -2.72
N GLY A 247 17.37 16.40 -3.74
CA GLY A 247 18.71 17.00 -3.80
C GLY A 247 18.78 18.35 -4.56
N ILE A 248 17.65 19.01 -4.82
CA ILE A 248 17.61 20.21 -5.69
C ILE A 248 18.55 21.33 -5.23
N LYS A 249 18.63 21.56 -3.91
CA LYS A 249 19.53 22.57 -3.32
C LYS A 249 21.01 22.28 -3.66
N VAL A 250 21.39 21.00 -3.61
CA VAL A 250 22.77 20.60 -3.95
C VAL A 250 23.04 20.88 -5.44
N THR A 251 22.11 20.49 -6.31
CA THR A 251 22.22 20.76 -7.76
C THR A 251 22.41 22.25 -8.05
N GLN A 252 21.59 23.12 -7.41
CA GLN A 252 21.67 24.58 -7.56
C GLN A 252 22.98 25.17 -7.02
N ILE A 253 23.40 24.77 -5.81
CA ILE A 253 24.65 25.27 -5.20
C ILE A 253 25.87 24.94 -6.08
N PHE A 254 25.87 23.77 -6.74
CA PHE A 254 26.98 23.34 -7.60
C PHE A 254 26.81 23.71 -9.07
N GLY A 255 25.72 24.44 -9.46
CA GLY A 255 25.46 24.88 -10.84
C GLY A 255 25.39 23.75 -11.85
N ARG A 256 24.74 22.62 -11.48
CA ARG A 256 24.64 21.42 -12.31
C ARG A 256 23.27 21.20 -12.94
N GLU A 257 22.47 22.26 -13.08
CA GLU A 257 21.11 22.20 -13.61
C GLU A 257 21.07 21.68 -15.06
N ASP A 258 21.98 22.16 -15.90
CA ASP A 258 22.01 21.77 -17.31
C ASP A 258 22.36 20.28 -17.49
N GLU A 259 23.31 19.77 -16.72
CA GLU A 259 23.68 18.34 -16.72
C GLU A 259 22.51 17.46 -16.27
N LYS A 260 21.84 17.85 -15.18
CA LYS A 260 20.65 17.15 -14.69
C LYS A 260 19.47 17.22 -15.65
N MET A 261 19.30 18.34 -16.35
CA MET A 261 18.28 18.48 -17.39
C MET A 261 18.55 17.56 -18.59
N GLU A 262 19.81 17.42 -19.00
CA GLU A 262 20.17 16.52 -20.10
C GLU A 262 19.91 15.04 -19.72
N ASP A 263 20.23 14.64 -18.50
CA ASP A 263 19.96 13.29 -18.02
C ASP A 263 18.44 13.03 -17.90
N PHE A 264 17.67 14.04 -17.47
CA PHE A 264 16.21 13.96 -17.47
C PHE A 264 15.66 13.77 -18.88
N ARG A 265 16.17 14.52 -19.87
CA ARG A 265 15.77 14.39 -21.28
C ARG A 265 16.00 12.98 -21.81
N LYS A 266 17.15 12.36 -21.51
CA LYS A 266 17.47 10.97 -21.91
C LYS A 266 16.47 9.98 -21.32
N LYS A 267 16.16 10.11 -20.02
CA LYS A 267 15.19 9.24 -19.33
C LYS A 267 13.76 9.46 -19.85
N SER A 268 13.36 10.72 -20.08
CA SER A 268 12.08 11.08 -20.68
C SER A 268 11.92 10.52 -22.10
N GLN A 269 12.95 10.61 -22.93
CA GLN A 269 12.95 10.01 -24.27
C GLN A 269 12.85 8.47 -24.21
N LYS A 270 13.53 7.82 -23.24
CA LYS A 270 13.40 6.38 -23.02
C LYS A 270 11.98 5.98 -22.66
N LEU A 271 11.32 6.76 -21.78
CA LEU A 271 9.92 6.58 -21.41
C LEU A 271 9.00 6.78 -22.63
N ALA A 272 9.19 7.84 -23.40
CA ALA A 272 8.42 8.13 -24.62
C ALA A 272 8.52 6.98 -25.63
N ARG A 273 9.72 6.46 -25.88
CA ARG A 273 9.93 5.30 -26.77
C ARG A 273 9.24 4.03 -26.25
N ALA A 274 9.32 3.76 -24.94
CA ALA A 274 8.65 2.62 -24.35
C ALA A 274 7.11 2.75 -24.46
N ASN A 275 6.57 3.95 -24.30
CA ASN A 275 5.14 4.24 -24.48
C ASN A 275 4.73 4.08 -25.96
N GLN A 276 5.53 4.56 -26.90
CA GLN A 276 5.29 4.36 -28.33
C GLN A 276 5.28 2.87 -28.72
N GLU A 277 6.23 2.06 -28.19
CA GLU A 277 6.22 0.60 -28.41
C GLU A 277 4.91 -0.05 -27.87
N GLN A 278 4.43 0.38 -26.72
CA GLN A 278 3.17 -0.10 -26.17
C GLN A 278 1.98 0.28 -27.06
N ILE A 279 1.88 1.57 -27.42
CA ILE A 279 0.81 2.07 -28.30
C ILE A 279 0.84 1.33 -29.64
N PHE A 280 2.01 1.10 -30.22
CA PHE A 280 2.15 0.37 -31.48
C PHE A 280 1.59 -1.04 -31.40
N VAL A 281 1.89 -1.79 -30.32
CA VAL A 281 1.34 -3.14 -30.10
C VAL A 281 -0.19 -3.12 -30.06
N PHE A 282 -0.79 -2.15 -29.37
CA PHE A 282 -2.25 -2.01 -29.29
C PHE A 282 -2.84 -1.54 -30.63
N SER A 283 -2.19 -0.64 -31.32
CA SER A 283 -2.62 -0.10 -32.63
C SER A 283 -2.62 -1.14 -33.74
N VAL A 284 -1.78 -2.16 -33.63
CA VAL A 284 -1.78 -3.29 -34.58
C VAL A 284 -2.83 -4.33 -34.19
N PHE A 285 -2.91 -4.69 -32.92
CA PHE A 285 -3.80 -5.77 -32.46
C PHE A 285 -5.28 -5.43 -32.58
N ARG A 286 -5.72 -4.23 -32.15
CA ARG A 286 -7.14 -3.85 -32.18
C ARG A 286 -7.73 -3.87 -33.60
N PRO A 287 -7.12 -3.27 -34.61
CA PRO A 287 -7.60 -3.37 -35.99
C PRO A 287 -7.63 -4.79 -36.55
N LEU A 288 -6.65 -5.65 -36.17
CA LEU A 288 -6.64 -7.04 -36.65
C LEU A 288 -7.83 -7.84 -36.11
N VAL A 289 -8.16 -7.69 -34.83
CA VAL A 289 -9.37 -8.34 -34.25
C VAL A 289 -10.63 -7.73 -34.84
N TYR A 290 -10.68 -6.41 -35.04
CA TYR A 290 -11.79 -5.75 -35.71
C TYR A 290 -11.97 -6.24 -37.18
N MET A 291 -10.88 -6.48 -37.87
CA MET A 291 -10.93 -7.04 -39.23
C MET A 291 -11.52 -8.46 -39.23
N LEU A 292 -11.18 -9.34 -38.26
CA LEU A 292 -11.82 -10.64 -38.10
C LEU A 292 -13.33 -10.50 -37.85
N TYR A 293 -13.71 -9.55 -36.98
CA TYR A 293 -15.12 -9.23 -36.71
C TYR A 293 -15.84 -8.79 -38.00
N VAL A 294 -15.31 -7.83 -38.75
CA VAL A 294 -15.90 -7.38 -40.02
C VAL A 294 -15.93 -8.50 -41.05
N SER A 295 -14.86 -9.32 -41.13
CA SER A 295 -14.84 -10.48 -42.02
C SER A 295 -15.94 -11.50 -41.70
N SER A 296 -16.20 -11.73 -40.42
CA SER A 296 -17.31 -12.61 -40.02
C SER A 296 -18.68 -12.07 -40.40
N ILE A 297 -18.87 -10.73 -40.32
CA ILE A 297 -20.10 -10.06 -40.79
C ILE A 297 -20.23 -10.13 -42.31
N LEU A 298 -19.15 -9.93 -43.06
CA LEU A 298 -19.17 -10.05 -44.53
C LEU A 298 -19.54 -11.49 -44.95
N CYS A 299 -18.97 -12.50 -44.28
CA CYS A 299 -19.34 -13.89 -44.49
C CYS A 299 -20.82 -14.16 -44.14
N LEU A 300 -21.31 -13.58 -43.04
CA LEU A 300 -22.73 -13.70 -42.65
C LEU A 300 -23.66 -13.11 -43.75
N PHE A 301 -23.39 -11.91 -44.23
CA PHE A 301 -24.23 -11.29 -45.28
C PHE A 301 -24.11 -12.03 -46.62
N TYR A 302 -22.91 -12.53 -46.96
CA TYR A 302 -22.73 -13.30 -48.19
C TYR A 302 -23.48 -14.63 -48.14
N LEU A 303 -23.21 -15.48 -47.13
CA LEU A 303 -23.82 -16.80 -46.97
C LEU A 303 -25.30 -16.72 -46.62
N GLY A 304 -25.64 -15.88 -45.62
CA GLY A 304 -27.03 -15.66 -45.20
C GLY A 304 -27.88 -15.05 -46.30
N GLY A 305 -27.35 -14.01 -47.01
CA GLY A 305 -28.05 -13.40 -48.15
C GLY A 305 -28.24 -14.35 -49.31
N MET A 306 -27.21 -15.15 -49.69
CA MET A 306 -27.35 -16.17 -50.73
C MET A 306 -28.36 -17.25 -50.32
N GLY A 307 -28.36 -17.69 -49.06
CA GLY A 307 -29.34 -18.65 -48.53
C GLY A 307 -30.77 -18.09 -48.53
N HIS A 308 -30.94 -16.86 -48.18
CA HIS A 308 -32.25 -16.15 -48.19
C HIS A 308 -32.79 -15.98 -49.64
N LEU A 309 -31.97 -15.46 -50.55
CA LEU A 309 -32.37 -15.15 -51.93
C LEU A 309 -32.67 -16.42 -52.77
N ASN A 310 -31.93 -17.51 -52.55
CA ASN A 310 -32.07 -18.73 -53.32
C ASN A 310 -32.99 -19.77 -52.67
N ASN A 311 -33.54 -19.48 -51.49
CA ASN A 311 -34.28 -20.45 -50.65
C ASN A 311 -33.55 -21.79 -50.45
N VAL A 312 -32.21 -21.76 -50.54
CA VAL A 312 -31.32 -22.92 -50.39
C VAL A 312 -30.42 -22.66 -49.21
N SER A 313 -30.53 -23.49 -48.19
CA SER A 313 -29.52 -23.61 -47.17
C SER A 313 -28.49 -24.67 -47.58
N PHE A 314 -27.24 -24.55 -47.10
CA PHE A 314 -26.20 -25.55 -47.35
C PHE A 314 -26.54 -26.90 -46.72
N LEU A 315 -27.36 -26.96 -45.65
CA LEU A 315 -27.68 -28.13 -44.83
C LEU A 315 -29.20 -28.28 -44.49
N GLY A 316 -30.09 -27.53 -45.17
CA GLY A 316 -31.55 -27.74 -45.07
C GLY A 316 -32.31 -26.80 -44.14
N GLN A 317 -31.71 -25.76 -43.57
CA GLN A 317 -32.40 -24.76 -42.76
C GLN A 317 -32.72 -23.49 -43.56
N THR A 318 -33.96 -23.00 -43.48
CA THR A 318 -34.36 -21.72 -44.09
C THR A 318 -33.81 -20.53 -43.31
N ILE A 319 -33.25 -19.57 -43.99
CA ILE A 319 -32.68 -18.36 -43.39
C ILE A 319 -33.62 -17.19 -43.66
N SER A 320 -34.25 -16.63 -42.58
CA SER A 320 -35.05 -15.42 -42.68
C SER A 320 -34.16 -14.16 -42.60
N SER A 321 -34.70 -12.99 -43.06
CA SER A 321 -34.04 -11.69 -42.92
C SER A 321 -33.78 -11.37 -41.45
N GLY A 322 -34.74 -11.62 -40.56
CA GLY A 322 -34.62 -11.43 -39.11
C GLY A 322 -33.54 -12.31 -38.49
N THR A 323 -33.33 -13.54 -39.00
CA THR A 323 -32.22 -14.38 -38.57
C THR A 323 -30.88 -13.73 -38.89
N ILE A 324 -30.71 -13.13 -40.07
CA ILE A 324 -29.47 -12.44 -40.45
C ILE A 324 -29.17 -11.27 -39.50
N VAL A 325 -30.18 -10.45 -39.21
CA VAL A 325 -30.10 -9.29 -38.29
C VAL A 325 -29.74 -9.77 -36.87
N THR A 326 -30.39 -10.84 -36.40
CA THR A 326 -30.12 -11.43 -35.10
C THR A 326 -28.64 -11.92 -35.01
N PHE A 327 -28.16 -12.63 -36.01
CA PHE A 327 -26.79 -13.09 -36.08
C PHE A 327 -25.79 -11.94 -36.16
N TYR A 328 -26.09 -10.88 -36.90
CA TYR A 328 -25.25 -9.67 -36.92
C TYR A 328 -25.09 -9.08 -35.52
N MET A 329 -26.16 -8.98 -34.73
CA MET A 329 -26.09 -8.50 -33.36
C MET A 329 -25.38 -9.48 -32.44
N TYR A 330 -25.60 -10.80 -32.62
CA TYR A 330 -24.90 -11.82 -31.81
C TYR A 330 -23.40 -11.87 -32.08
N ILE A 331 -22.95 -11.71 -33.32
CA ILE A 331 -21.52 -11.65 -33.65
C ILE A 331 -20.85 -10.53 -32.83
N SER A 332 -21.43 -9.34 -32.77
CA SER A 332 -20.91 -8.24 -31.97
C SER A 332 -20.84 -8.58 -30.47
N LYS A 333 -21.96 -9.11 -29.93
CA LYS A 333 -22.07 -9.49 -28.52
C LYS A 333 -21.25 -10.75 -28.14
N PHE A 334 -20.82 -11.56 -29.10
CA PHE A 334 -19.97 -12.71 -28.90
C PHE A 334 -18.48 -12.36 -28.91
N PHE A 335 -18.03 -11.51 -29.83
CA PHE A 335 -16.62 -11.14 -29.98
C PHE A 335 -16.13 -10.18 -28.87
N THR A 336 -16.97 -9.23 -28.44
CA THR A 336 -16.60 -8.23 -27.43
C THR A 336 -16.21 -8.85 -26.08
N PRO A 337 -17.00 -9.78 -25.49
CA PRO A 337 -16.60 -10.46 -24.24
C PRO A 337 -15.31 -11.26 -24.37
N ILE A 338 -15.04 -11.89 -25.52
CA ILE A 338 -13.78 -12.66 -25.71
C ILE A 338 -12.56 -11.74 -25.63
N GLN A 339 -12.65 -10.54 -26.22
CA GLN A 339 -11.58 -9.53 -26.12
C GLN A 339 -11.40 -9.06 -24.68
N ASN A 340 -12.48 -8.78 -23.97
CA ASN A 340 -12.48 -8.30 -22.60
C ASN A 340 -11.90 -9.33 -21.61
N LEU A 341 -12.21 -10.62 -21.79
CA LEU A 341 -11.70 -11.68 -20.92
C LEU A 341 -10.17 -11.71 -20.83
N ALA A 342 -9.46 -11.45 -21.94
CA ALA A 342 -8.01 -11.43 -21.96
C ALA A 342 -7.42 -10.28 -21.10
N GLU A 343 -8.05 -9.11 -21.15
CA GLU A 343 -7.64 -7.95 -20.31
C GLU A 343 -7.98 -8.19 -18.85
N GLN A 344 -9.19 -8.68 -18.58
CA GLN A 344 -9.66 -8.94 -17.21
C GLN A 344 -8.81 -9.99 -16.49
N PHE A 345 -8.32 -10.99 -17.19
CA PHE A 345 -7.42 -11.99 -16.62
C PHE A 345 -6.08 -11.37 -16.18
N ASN A 346 -5.54 -10.42 -16.94
CA ASN A 346 -4.33 -9.69 -16.52
C ASN A 346 -4.58 -8.83 -15.27
N TRP A 347 -5.74 -8.18 -15.17
CA TRP A 347 -6.14 -7.43 -13.98
C TRP A 347 -6.32 -8.34 -12.76
N LEU A 348 -6.91 -9.52 -12.95
CA LEU A 348 -7.04 -10.52 -11.88
C LEU A 348 -5.67 -10.96 -11.35
N GLN A 349 -4.72 -11.28 -12.24
CA GLN A 349 -3.36 -11.62 -11.81
C GLN A 349 -2.67 -10.49 -11.05
N SER A 350 -2.88 -9.23 -11.47
CA SER A 350 -2.35 -8.07 -10.77
C SER A 350 -2.96 -7.92 -9.38
N ALA A 351 -4.28 -8.11 -9.24
CA ALA A 351 -4.97 -8.05 -7.97
C ALA A 351 -4.53 -9.18 -7.01
N LEU A 352 -4.35 -10.40 -7.53
CA LEU A 352 -3.81 -11.52 -6.74
C LEU A 352 -2.39 -11.25 -6.25
N ALA A 353 -1.53 -10.67 -7.10
CA ALA A 353 -0.19 -10.27 -6.70
C ALA A 353 -0.19 -9.16 -5.61
N SER A 354 -1.14 -8.24 -5.65
CA SER A 354 -1.32 -7.23 -4.60
C SER A 354 -1.85 -7.86 -3.30
N ALA A 355 -2.78 -8.82 -3.41
CA ALA A 355 -3.29 -9.55 -2.26
C ALA A 355 -2.20 -10.37 -1.56
N GLU A 356 -1.34 -11.07 -2.30
CA GLU A 356 -0.18 -11.78 -1.76
C GLU A 356 0.73 -10.85 -0.95
N LYS A 357 1.00 -9.66 -1.45
CA LYS A 357 1.82 -8.66 -0.76
C LYS A 357 1.17 -8.16 0.54
N VAL A 358 -0.15 -8.01 0.56
CA VAL A 358 -0.91 -7.65 1.77
C VAL A 358 -0.84 -8.79 2.77
N PHE A 359 -1.16 -10.01 2.36
CA PHE A 359 -1.12 -11.17 3.24
C PHE A 359 0.29 -11.51 3.74
N SER A 360 1.33 -11.25 2.93
CA SER A 360 2.71 -11.45 3.39
C SER A 360 3.08 -10.56 4.58
N ILE A 361 2.46 -9.38 4.73
CA ILE A 361 2.62 -8.56 5.94
C ILE A 361 1.79 -9.13 7.08
N MET A 362 0.54 -9.52 6.82
CA MET A 362 -0.34 -10.10 7.84
C MET A 362 0.16 -11.43 8.39
N ASP A 363 1.03 -12.14 7.67
CA ASP A 363 1.64 -13.40 8.10
C ASP A 363 2.91 -13.20 8.95
N ILE A 364 3.42 -11.98 9.06
CA ILE A 364 4.56 -11.66 9.93
C ILE A 364 4.09 -11.79 11.38
N GLN A 365 4.60 -12.78 12.09
CA GLN A 365 4.29 -12.95 13.51
C GLN A 365 4.96 -11.84 14.32
N PRO A 366 4.24 -11.12 15.21
CA PRO A 366 4.86 -10.18 16.13
C PRO A 366 5.92 -10.89 16.98
N ARG A 367 7.17 -10.44 16.88
CA ARG A 367 8.29 -11.05 17.63
C ARG A 367 8.19 -10.76 19.12
N MET A 368 7.57 -9.65 19.49
CA MET A 368 7.43 -9.23 20.87
C MET A 368 5.97 -9.40 21.30
N GLN A 369 5.74 -10.29 22.23
CA GLN A 369 4.41 -10.58 22.78
C GLN A 369 4.50 -10.64 24.31
N ASP A 370 3.40 -10.33 24.96
CA ASP A 370 3.29 -10.53 26.40
C ASP A 370 3.33 -12.02 26.73
N ALA A 371 4.07 -12.38 27.79
CA ALA A 371 4.02 -13.74 28.31
C ALA A 371 2.59 -14.09 28.77
N PRO A 372 2.15 -15.36 28.68
CA PRO A 372 0.81 -15.74 29.10
C PRO A 372 0.49 -15.42 30.57
N ASP A 373 1.53 -15.35 31.40
CA ASP A 373 1.50 -15.02 32.84
C ASP A 373 1.97 -13.59 33.12
N ALA A 374 2.04 -12.72 32.11
CA ALA A 374 2.48 -11.34 32.26
C ALA A 374 1.57 -10.55 33.20
N ILE A 375 2.17 -9.89 34.16
CA ILE A 375 1.50 -9.10 35.19
C ILE A 375 1.32 -7.64 34.77
N GLU A 376 0.27 -7.00 35.29
CA GLU A 376 0.11 -5.54 35.22
C GLU A 376 0.76 -4.90 36.46
N LEU A 377 1.49 -3.82 36.24
CA LEU A 377 2.04 -2.98 37.30
C LEU A 377 1.04 -1.89 37.64
N ASN A 378 0.61 -1.82 38.90
CA ASN A 378 -0.29 -0.75 39.38
C ASN A 378 0.51 0.49 39.78
N GLU A 379 1.65 0.30 40.43
CA GLU A 379 2.56 1.36 40.85
C GLU A 379 4.00 0.94 40.51
N VAL A 380 4.82 1.87 40.09
CA VAL A 380 6.24 1.70 39.77
C VAL A 380 7.02 2.73 40.57
N LYS A 381 7.99 2.26 41.38
CA LYS A 381 8.91 3.14 42.12
C LYS A 381 10.02 3.68 41.20
N GLY A 382 10.39 2.89 40.18
CA GLY A 382 11.36 3.26 39.17
C GLY A 382 12.78 2.79 39.48
N GLU A 383 12.95 1.73 40.30
CA GLU A 383 14.23 1.06 40.46
C GLU A 383 14.52 0.20 39.21
N ILE A 384 15.75 0.28 38.68
CA ILE A 384 16.14 -0.41 37.43
C ILE A 384 17.44 -1.15 37.66
N GLU A 385 17.48 -2.45 37.35
CA GLU A 385 18.68 -3.24 37.50
C GLU A 385 18.98 -4.05 36.25
N PHE A 386 20.20 -3.92 35.74
CA PHE A 386 20.75 -4.74 34.66
C PHE A 386 21.73 -5.77 35.27
N ARG A 387 21.54 -7.05 34.89
CA ARG A 387 22.38 -8.16 35.34
C ARG A 387 22.93 -8.92 34.14
N ASP A 388 24.21 -8.76 33.85
CA ASP A 388 24.95 -9.43 32.77
C ASP A 388 24.20 -9.41 31.41
N VAL A 389 23.76 -8.23 30.99
CA VAL A 389 22.93 -8.07 29.79
C VAL A 389 23.78 -8.06 28.52
N TRP A 390 23.45 -8.96 27.60
CA TRP A 390 24.05 -9.06 26.26
C TRP A 390 23.01 -8.80 25.20
N PHE A 391 23.34 -7.92 24.24
CA PHE A 391 22.43 -7.57 23.17
C PHE A 391 23.15 -7.35 21.84
N SER A 392 22.54 -7.83 20.74
CA SER A 392 22.94 -7.57 19.37
C SER A 392 21.73 -7.32 18.47
N TYR A 393 21.80 -6.36 17.55
CA TYR A 393 20.81 -6.17 16.50
C TYR A 393 20.95 -7.22 15.39
N VAL A 394 22.18 -7.59 15.08
CA VAL A 394 22.51 -8.63 14.10
C VAL A 394 23.19 -9.78 14.85
N PRO A 395 22.76 -11.03 14.67
CA PRO A 395 23.37 -12.17 15.34
C PRO A 395 24.88 -12.23 15.14
N GLY A 396 25.64 -12.24 16.26
CA GLY A 396 27.09 -12.27 16.26
C GLY A 396 27.80 -10.92 16.38
N GLU A 397 27.09 -9.80 16.21
CA GLU A 397 27.62 -8.43 16.36
C GLU A 397 27.11 -7.82 17.67
N TRP A 398 27.82 -8.12 18.77
CA TRP A 398 27.44 -7.65 20.09
C TRP A 398 27.54 -6.12 20.21
N VAL A 399 26.42 -5.48 20.61
CA VAL A 399 26.35 -4.05 20.92
C VAL A 399 26.46 -3.79 22.41
N LEU A 400 25.92 -4.69 23.24
CA LEU A 400 26.13 -4.70 24.69
C LEU A 400 26.75 -6.05 25.08
N GLN A 401 27.74 -6.02 25.98
CA GLN A 401 28.55 -7.18 26.38
C GLN A 401 28.67 -7.23 27.90
N GLY A 402 27.76 -8.02 28.54
CA GLY A 402 27.83 -8.24 30.00
C GLY A 402 27.52 -6.98 30.82
N VAL A 403 26.67 -6.09 30.34
CA VAL A 403 26.36 -4.82 31.02
C VAL A 403 25.58 -5.06 32.30
N SER A 404 26.13 -4.59 33.45
CA SER A 404 25.51 -4.69 34.77
C SER A 404 25.59 -3.33 35.47
N PHE A 405 24.44 -2.82 35.91
CA PHE A 405 24.35 -1.60 36.73
C PHE A 405 23.02 -1.55 37.49
N HIS A 406 22.96 -0.68 38.49
CA HIS A 406 21.77 -0.47 39.29
C HIS A 406 21.44 1.02 39.33
N VAL A 407 20.16 1.33 39.29
CA VAL A 407 19.59 2.69 39.39
C VAL A 407 18.56 2.69 40.49
N ASP A 408 18.77 3.48 41.51
CA ASP A 408 17.79 3.65 42.59
C ASP A 408 16.54 4.43 42.13
N ALA A 409 15.44 4.21 42.81
CA ALA A 409 14.21 4.98 42.56
C ALA A 409 14.47 6.49 42.76
N ARG A 410 14.00 7.28 41.78
CA ARG A 410 14.19 8.75 41.72
C ARG A 410 15.63 9.22 41.51
N GLN A 411 16.54 8.34 41.14
CA GLN A 411 17.90 8.69 40.80
C GLN A 411 17.99 9.21 39.35
N THR A 412 18.85 10.21 39.11
CA THR A 412 19.21 10.66 37.78
C THR A 412 20.51 10.01 37.33
N VAL A 413 20.45 9.20 36.26
CA VAL A 413 21.62 8.52 35.68
C VAL A 413 21.92 9.03 34.29
N ALA A 414 23.17 9.42 34.05
CA ALA A 414 23.65 9.87 32.75
C ALA A 414 24.51 8.80 32.06
N PHE A 415 24.11 8.39 30.86
CA PHE A 415 24.92 7.53 30.00
C PHE A 415 25.82 8.37 29.09
N VAL A 416 27.12 8.17 29.18
CA VAL A 416 28.14 8.91 28.44
C VAL A 416 28.99 7.94 27.61
N GLY A 417 29.52 8.37 26.47
CA GLY A 417 30.37 7.55 25.61
C GLY A 417 30.34 7.99 24.16
N SER A 418 31.17 7.42 23.32
CA SER A 418 31.20 7.70 21.88
C SER A 418 29.94 7.25 21.17
N THR A 419 29.68 7.78 19.98
CA THR A 419 28.59 7.27 19.11
C THR A 419 28.83 5.79 18.83
N GLY A 420 27.78 4.96 18.94
CA GLY A 420 27.88 3.51 18.77
C GLY A 420 28.34 2.73 20.01
N SER A 421 28.53 3.38 21.20
CA SER A 421 28.93 2.66 22.43
C SER A 421 27.82 1.87 23.11
N GLY A 422 26.54 1.97 22.64
CA GLY A 422 25.41 1.23 23.20
C GLY A 422 24.44 2.04 24.08
N LYS A 423 24.61 3.36 24.24
CA LYS A 423 23.78 4.22 25.09
C LYS A 423 22.27 4.16 24.76
N SER A 424 21.90 4.50 23.52
CA SER A 424 20.49 4.48 23.10
C SER A 424 19.93 3.05 23.04
N THR A 425 20.81 2.04 22.94
CA THR A 425 20.43 0.63 23.01
C THR A 425 19.95 0.25 24.42
N ILE A 426 20.63 0.72 25.48
CA ILE A 426 20.18 0.51 26.86
C ILE A 426 18.78 1.09 27.06
N LEU A 427 18.55 2.34 26.61
CA LEU A 427 17.23 2.96 26.73
C LEU A 427 16.15 2.20 25.96
N SER A 428 16.48 1.69 24.77
CA SER A 428 15.57 0.91 23.94
C SER A 428 15.21 -0.43 24.58
N LEU A 429 16.12 -1.07 25.31
CA LEU A 429 15.86 -2.30 26.04
C LEU A 429 14.99 -2.06 27.28
N ILE A 430 15.18 -0.95 27.99
CA ILE A 430 14.36 -0.58 29.15
C ILE A 430 12.89 -0.30 28.70
N CYS A 431 12.69 0.34 27.54
CA CYS A 431 11.36 0.53 26.95
C CYS A 431 10.77 -0.75 26.35
N ARG A 432 11.50 -1.84 26.41
CA ARG A 432 11.16 -3.10 25.77
C ARG A 432 10.76 -2.88 24.30
N ASN A 433 11.66 -2.18 23.55
CA ASN A 433 11.54 -2.04 22.09
C ASN A 433 12.24 -3.19 21.35
N TYR A 434 13.17 -3.88 22.04
CA TYR A 434 13.92 -5.05 21.62
C TYR A 434 14.01 -6.05 22.76
N GLU A 435 14.18 -7.33 22.43
CA GLU A 435 14.46 -8.39 23.41
C GLU A 435 15.97 -8.66 23.46
N PHE A 436 16.53 -8.71 24.68
CA PHE A 436 17.95 -9.05 24.90
C PHE A 436 18.19 -10.56 24.86
N GLN A 437 19.39 -10.97 24.44
CA GLN A 437 19.70 -12.38 24.23
C GLN A 437 20.17 -13.10 25.52
N LYS A 438 20.89 -12.39 26.42
CA LYS A 438 21.35 -12.97 27.70
C LYS A 438 21.20 -11.94 28.81
N GLY A 439 21.21 -12.45 30.07
CA GLY A 439 21.08 -11.63 31.25
C GLY A 439 19.64 -11.38 31.68
N GLN A 440 19.46 -10.37 32.53
CA GLN A 440 18.16 -9.96 33.08
C GLN A 440 18.10 -8.44 33.20
N ILE A 441 16.92 -7.89 32.95
CA ILE A 441 16.57 -6.50 33.25
C ILE A 441 15.40 -6.53 34.20
N LEU A 442 15.55 -5.91 35.36
CA LEU A 442 14.53 -5.88 36.40
C LEU A 442 14.01 -4.44 36.59
N ILE A 443 12.71 -4.31 36.76
CA ILE A 443 12.05 -3.07 37.17
C ILE A 443 11.38 -3.34 38.50
N ASP A 444 11.76 -2.61 39.56
CA ASP A 444 11.32 -2.85 40.94
C ASP A 444 11.47 -4.34 41.36
N GLY A 445 12.59 -4.98 40.94
CA GLY A 445 12.88 -6.40 41.23
C GLY A 445 12.14 -7.41 40.34
N ILE A 446 11.29 -6.98 39.39
CA ILE A 446 10.52 -7.85 38.51
C ILE A 446 11.16 -7.89 37.11
N ASP A 447 11.41 -9.09 36.56
CA ASP A 447 11.94 -9.23 35.18
C ASP A 447 10.99 -8.59 34.16
N ILE A 448 11.52 -7.69 33.34
CA ILE A 448 10.77 -6.92 32.35
C ILE A 448 9.97 -7.80 31.37
N ARG A 449 10.41 -9.05 31.12
CA ARG A 449 9.73 -10.03 30.28
C ARG A 449 8.43 -10.58 30.89
N LYS A 450 8.28 -10.49 32.21
CA LYS A 450 7.08 -10.89 32.95
C LYS A 450 6.07 -9.75 33.13
N ILE A 451 6.37 -8.57 32.66
CA ILE A 451 5.52 -7.39 32.76
C ILE A 451 4.81 -7.20 31.42
N ARG A 452 3.49 -6.88 31.43
CA ARG A 452 2.78 -6.50 30.21
C ARG A 452 3.39 -5.24 29.60
N ILE A 453 3.67 -5.27 28.31
CA ILE A 453 4.31 -4.18 27.58
C ILE A 453 3.51 -2.87 27.71
N SER A 454 2.18 -2.95 27.59
CA SER A 454 1.31 -1.78 27.73
C SER A 454 1.35 -1.17 29.13
N SER A 455 1.41 -2.01 30.16
CA SER A 455 1.53 -1.59 31.56
C SER A 455 2.88 -0.94 31.82
N LEU A 456 3.97 -1.59 31.38
CA LEU A 456 5.33 -1.05 31.50
C LEU A 456 5.43 0.36 30.87
N ARG A 457 5.01 0.48 29.61
CA ARG A 457 5.10 1.73 28.85
C ARG A 457 4.20 2.85 29.37
N ARG A 458 3.16 2.53 30.14
CA ARG A 458 2.31 3.53 30.80
C ARG A 458 3.07 4.31 31.88
N HIS A 459 3.99 3.66 32.57
CA HIS A 459 4.81 4.27 33.62
C HIS A 459 6.07 4.94 33.09
N PHE A 460 6.35 4.83 31.79
CA PHE A 460 7.54 5.39 31.16
C PHE A 460 7.21 6.59 30.29
N GLY A 461 7.94 7.68 30.50
CA GLY A 461 7.94 8.84 29.64
C GLY A 461 9.21 8.85 28.79
N GLN A 462 9.08 8.67 27.47
CA GLN A 462 10.22 8.69 26.56
C GLN A 462 10.23 9.96 25.73
N MET A 463 11.37 10.65 25.73
CA MET A 463 11.67 11.77 24.85
C MET A 463 12.73 11.34 23.84
N LEU A 464 12.34 11.34 22.58
CA LEU A 464 13.23 10.95 21.48
C LEU A 464 14.09 12.13 21.03
N GLN A 465 15.26 11.83 20.48
CA GLN A 465 16.18 12.80 19.89
C GLN A 465 15.48 13.69 18.85
N ASP A 466 14.73 13.09 17.93
CA ASP A 466 13.89 13.79 16.96
C ASP A 466 12.45 13.82 17.45
N VAL A 467 12.01 14.99 17.91
CA VAL A 467 10.63 15.17 18.39
C VAL A 467 9.65 15.11 17.23
N PHE A 468 8.77 14.10 17.25
CA PHE A 468 7.70 13.96 16.31
C PHE A 468 6.39 14.54 16.87
N LEU A 469 5.79 15.48 16.12
CA LEU A 469 4.45 16.00 16.40
C LEU A 469 3.49 15.55 15.29
N PHE A 470 2.31 15.09 15.73
CA PHE A 470 1.22 14.73 14.81
C PHE A 470 0.51 15.97 14.31
N SER A 471 0.01 15.94 13.09
CA SER A 471 -0.90 16.98 12.60
C SER A 471 -2.16 17.03 13.45
N GLY A 472 -2.60 18.23 13.83
CA GLY A 472 -3.74 18.43 14.74
C GLY A 472 -3.56 19.71 15.54
N THR A 473 -3.75 19.67 16.86
CA THR A 473 -3.57 20.81 17.75
C THR A 473 -2.45 20.56 18.76
N ILE A 474 -1.96 21.64 19.41
CA ILE A 474 -1.02 21.52 20.54
C ILE A 474 -1.62 20.63 21.62
N ARG A 475 -2.91 20.87 21.99
CA ARG A 475 -3.67 20.04 22.93
C ARG A 475 -3.59 18.55 22.57
N SER A 476 -3.98 18.16 21.35
CA SER A 476 -3.99 16.78 20.90
C SER A 476 -2.60 16.13 20.94
N ASN A 477 -1.55 16.90 20.74
CA ASN A 477 -0.17 16.44 20.83
C ASN A 477 0.35 16.27 22.26
N ILE A 478 -0.16 17.03 23.21
CA ILE A 478 0.20 16.87 24.63
C ILE A 478 -0.55 15.67 25.24
N VAL A 479 -1.85 15.55 24.97
CA VAL A 479 -2.77 14.61 25.65
C VAL A 479 -2.90 13.26 24.94
N LEU A 480 -1.96 12.82 24.14
CA LEU A 480 -2.04 11.64 23.23
C LEU A 480 -2.81 10.40 23.75
N ARG A 481 -2.78 10.13 25.05
CA ARG A 481 -3.29 8.88 25.65
C ARG A 481 -4.63 9.01 26.35
N GLU A 482 -4.99 10.19 26.82
CA GLU A 482 -6.11 10.39 27.72
C GLU A 482 -7.05 11.49 27.22
N GLU A 483 -8.30 11.12 27.00
CA GLU A 483 -9.34 12.09 26.68
C GLU A 483 -9.93 12.68 27.97
N GLY A 484 -10.19 14.01 27.98
CA GLY A 484 -10.88 14.66 29.09
C GLY A 484 -9.99 15.32 30.13
N ILE A 485 -8.68 15.43 29.92
CA ILE A 485 -7.81 16.25 30.77
C ILE A 485 -8.20 17.73 30.62
N PRO A 486 -8.52 18.45 31.73
CA PRO A 486 -8.95 19.84 31.66
C PRO A 486 -7.82 20.76 31.23
N ASP A 487 -8.16 21.84 30.51
CA ASP A 487 -7.20 22.84 30.06
C ASP A 487 -6.33 23.44 31.14
N SER A 488 -6.88 23.57 32.35
CA SER A 488 -6.15 24.03 33.51
C SER A 488 -4.96 23.16 33.87
N GLU A 489 -5.13 21.81 33.81
CA GLU A 489 -4.07 20.85 34.08
C GLU A 489 -3.04 20.83 32.93
N ILE A 490 -3.49 20.90 31.67
CA ILE A 490 -2.60 20.97 30.51
C ILE A 490 -1.73 22.24 30.61
N MET A 491 -2.34 23.40 30.94
CA MET A 491 -1.60 24.66 31.07
C MET A 491 -0.70 24.70 32.32
N GLU A 492 -1.06 23.98 33.39
CA GLU A 492 -0.18 23.83 34.55
C GLU A 492 1.09 23.08 34.19
N VAL A 493 0.95 21.95 33.45
CA VAL A 493 2.10 21.21 32.92
C VAL A 493 2.90 22.05 31.92
N CYS A 494 2.25 22.82 31.04
CA CYS A 494 2.94 23.70 30.12
C CYS A 494 3.77 24.77 30.86
N ARG A 495 3.25 25.34 31.97
CA ARG A 495 4.01 26.25 32.83
C ARG A 495 5.18 25.55 33.51
N TYR A 496 4.99 24.33 33.97
CA TYR A 496 6.04 23.54 34.62
C TYR A 496 7.26 23.37 33.73
N VAL A 497 7.02 23.10 32.44
CA VAL A 497 8.06 22.90 31.41
C VAL A 497 8.35 24.16 30.56
N ASN A 498 7.92 25.35 30.98
CA ASN A 498 8.09 26.62 30.26
C ASN A 498 7.51 26.69 28.83
N ALA A 499 6.65 25.77 28.45
CA ALA A 499 5.98 25.78 27.14
C ALA A 499 4.92 26.86 27.03
N ASP A 500 4.33 27.29 28.17
CA ASP A 500 3.35 28.36 28.26
C ASP A 500 3.84 29.70 27.71
N LYS A 501 5.15 29.96 27.81
CA LYS A 501 5.78 31.22 27.35
C LYS A 501 5.62 31.47 25.86
N PHE A 502 5.62 30.42 25.05
CA PHE A 502 5.36 30.57 23.62
C PHE A 502 3.89 30.28 23.28
N ILE A 503 3.22 29.32 23.96
CA ILE A 503 1.81 28.98 23.71
C ILE A 503 0.91 30.20 23.93
N ASN A 504 1.15 30.99 24.99
CA ASN A 504 0.40 32.21 25.29
C ASN A 504 0.60 33.35 24.26
N LYS A 505 1.60 33.23 23.37
CA LYS A 505 1.84 34.19 22.28
C LYS A 505 1.14 33.80 20.98
N LEU A 506 0.55 32.59 20.93
CA LEU A 506 -0.17 32.10 19.77
C LEU A 506 -1.63 32.53 19.79
N ASP A 507 -2.21 32.80 18.63
CA ASP A 507 -3.58 33.32 18.51
C ASP A 507 -4.64 32.35 19.04
N HIS A 508 -4.39 31.05 18.92
CA HIS A 508 -5.33 30.00 19.34
C HIS A 508 -4.86 29.17 20.56
N GLY A 509 -3.72 29.55 21.17
CA GLY A 509 -3.21 28.89 22.38
C GLY A 509 -3.03 27.38 22.25
N LEU A 510 -3.73 26.59 23.09
CA LEU A 510 -3.70 25.12 23.04
C LEU A 510 -4.34 24.53 21.78
N ASP A 511 -5.23 25.26 21.12
CA ASP A 511 -5.91 24.83 19.90
C ASP A 511 -5.18 25.28 18.62
N GLU A 512 -3.98 25.86 18.75
CA GLU A 512 -3.12 26.22 17.62
C GLU A 512 -2.80 25.01 16.78
N GLU A 513 -2.84 25.18 15.45
CA GLU A 513 -2.60 24.12 14.47
C GLU A 513 -1.15 23.63 14.50
N VAL A 514 -0.98 22.32 14.63
CA VAL A 514 0.29 21.64 14.43
C VAL A 514 0.29 21.02 13.04
N ARG A 515 1.13 21.53 12.14
CA ARG A 515 1.30 21.00 10.80
C ARG A 515 2.16 19.74 10.80
N GLU A 516 2.25 19.10 9.64
CA GLU A 516 3.01 17.85 9.47
C GLU A 516 4.40 17.93 10.14
N ARG A 517 4.65 17.00 11.07
CA ARG A 517 5.88 16.94 11.90
C ARG A 517 6.18 18.19 12.73
N GLY A 518 5.21 19.07 12.95
CA GLY A 518 5.40 20.31 13.68
C GLY A 518 6.36 21.28 13.01
N ASN A 519 6.40 21.33 11.67
CA ASN A 519 7.31 22.17 10.89
C ASN A 519 7.06 23.68 11.04
N ASN A 520 5.94 24.05 11.63
CA ASN A 520 5.59 25.43 11.97
C ASN A 520 6.11 25.87 13.36
N PHE A 521 6.77 24.98 14.12
CA PHE A 521 7.41 25.28 15.40
C PHE A 521 8.93 25.15 15.31
N SER A 522 9.65 25.95 16.13
CA SER A 522 11.11 25.81 16.26
C SER A 522 11.49 24.48 16.91
N ALA A 523 12.75 24.06 16.78
CA ALA A 523 13.23 22.81 17.39
C ALA A 523 13.04 22.82 18.92
N GLY A 524 13.33 23.94 19.58
CA GLY A 524 13.14 24.11 21.02
C GLY A 524 11.68 24.09 21.44
N GLN A 525 10.77 24.75 20.68
CA GLN A 525 9.34 24.70 20.95
C GLN A 525 8.80 23.27 20.85
N ARG A 526 9.20 22.50 19.83
CA ARG A 526 8.83 21.07 19.71
C ARG A 526 9.34 20.27 20.92
N GLN A 527 10.54 20.57 21.40
CA GLN A 527 11.11 19.90 22.58
C GLN A 527 10.32 20.20 23.85
N LEU A 528 9.95 21.47 24.09
CA LEU A 528 9.09 21.86 25.22
C LEU A 528 7.71 21.20 25.16
N LEU A 529 7.12 21.06 23.97
CA LEU A 529 5.87 20.30 23.79
C LEU A 529 6.05 18.81 24.10
N SER A 530 7.20 18.23 23.74
CA SER A 530 7.53 16.84 24.09
C SER A 530 7.68 16.66 25.60
N PHE A 531 8.24 17.63 26.30
CA PHE A 531 8.32 17.61 27.76
C PHE A 531 6.92 17.68 28.38
N ALA A 532 6.05 18.58 27.91
CA ALA A 532 4.66 18.66 28.36
C ALA A 532 3.93 17.34 28.13
N ARG A 533 4.08 16.74 26.95
CA ARG A 533 3.54 15.41 26.61
C ARG A 533 3.98 14.32 27.58
N THR A 534 5.22 14.36 28.00
CA THR A 534 5.76 13.37 28.93
C THR A 534 5.26 13.56 30.35
N ILE A 535 5.26 14.78 30.85
CA ILE A 535 4.91 15.10 32.24
C ILE A 535 3.42 14.97 32.53
N ILE A 536 2.54 15.25 31.54
CA ILE A 536 1.07 15.15 31.73
C ILE A 536 0.63 13.74 32.19
N HIS A 537 1.36 12.72 31.80
CA HIS A 537 1.09 11.32 32.15
C HIS A 537 1.75 10.86 33.45
N LYS A 538 2.41 11.76 34.20
CA LYS A 538 3.01 11.49 35.52
C LYS A 538 3.89 10.22 35.54
N PRO A 539 4.89 10.09 34.67
CA PRO A 539 5.69 8.88 34.54
C PRO A 539 6.56 8.64 35.79
N SER A 540 6.72 7.37 36.19
CA SER A 540 7.66 6.99 37.24
C SER A 540 9.11 6.93 36.78
N VAL A 541 9.32 6.67 35.49
CA VAL A 541 10.65 6.63 34.83
C VAL A 541 10.63 7.52 33.61
N MET A 542 11.57 8.44 33.50
CA MET A 542 11.76 9.31 32.34
C MET A 542 13.04 8.93 31.60
N ILE A 543 12.95 8.85 30.28
CA ILE A 543 14.02 8.50 29.38
C ILE A 543 14.24 9.64 28.40
N LEU A 544 15.42 10.24 28.45
CA LEU A 544 15.80 11.34 27.58
C LEU A 544 16.95 10.92 26.67
N ASP A 545 16.70 10.93 25.36
CA ASP A 545 17.77 10.83 24.37
C ASP A 545 18.07 12.24 23.86
N GLU A 546 19.09 12.90 24.46
CA GLU A 546 19.36 14.32 24.26
C GLU A 546 20.12 14.58 22.96
N ALA A 547 19.49 15.31 22.02
CA ALA A 547 20.18 16.02 20.95
C ALA A 547 19.61 17.44 20.81
N THR A 548 20.18 18.36 21.51
CA THR A 548 19.85 19.80 21.46
C THR A 548 20.73 20.54 20.44
N ALA A 549 20.93 19.99 19.25
CA ALA A 549 21.61 20.69 18.16
C ALA A 549 20.68 21.74 17.54
N ASN A 550 21.18 22.95 17.33
CA ASN A 550 20.51 24.06 16.63
C ASN A 550 19.30 24.69 17.36
N ILE A 551 19.40 24.89 18.68
CA ILE A 551 18.45 25.63 19.48
C ILE A 551 19.04 27.01 19.81
N ASP A 552 18.20 28.06 19.76
CA ASP A 552 18.58 29.41 20.17
C ASP A 552 18.84 29.50 21.69
N THR A 553 19.71 30.39 22.11
CA THR A 553 20.18 30.49 23.51
C THR A 553 19.05 30.74 24.50
N GLU A 554 18.02 31.54 24.13
CA GLU A 554 16.89 31.82 25.02
C GLU A 554 16.06 30.59 25.30
N THR A 555 15.71 29.83 24.24
CA THR A 555 14.95 28.60 24.37
C THR A 555 15.77 27.49 25.06
N GLU A 556 17.09 27.47 24.86
CA GLU A 556 17.97 26.54 25.55
C GLU A 556 17.93 26.72 27.08
N LEU A 557 17.94 27.94 27.58
CA LEU A 557 17.80 28.20 29.03
C LEU A 557 16.46 27.68 29.57
N LEU A 558 15.37 27.81 28.79
CA LEU A 558 14.06 27.30 29.19
C LEU A 558 14.03 25.78 29.25
N ILE A 559 14.72 25.13 28.31
CA ILE A 559 14.86 23.66 28.26
C ILE A 559 15.69 23.16 29.45
N GLN A 560 16.79 23.84 29.79
CA GLN A 560 17.63 23.48 30.94
C GLN A 560 16.86 23.64 32.27
N ASP A 561 16.12 24.75 32.47
CA ASP A 561 15.27 24.91 33.64
C ASP A 561 14.16 23.87 33.74
N SER A 562 13.58 23.47 32.58
CA SER A 562 12.58 22.42 32.53
C SER A 562 13.17 21.05 32.90
N LEU A 563 14.36 20.73 32.40
CA LEU A 563 15.07 19.47 32.73
C LEU A 563 15.37 19.40 34.23
N GLU A 564 15.83 20.49 34.84
CA GLU A 564 16.13 20.52 36.26
C GLU A 564 14.89 20.29 37.13
N LYS A 565 13.75 20.88 36.76
CA LYS A 565 12.46 20.64 37.43
C LYS A 565 12.03 19.16 37.25
N MET A 566 12.17 18.62 36.07
CA MET A 566 11.74 17.26 35.75
C MET A 566 12.51 16.18 36.53
N ARG A 567 13.75 16.41 36.93
CA ARG A 567 14.56 15.49 37.76
C ARG A 567 13.88 15.10 39.08
N THR A 568 13.00 15.94 39.61
CA THR A 568 12.28 15.67 40.86
C THR A 568 11.03 14.80 40.70
N VAL A 569 10.59 14.54 39.47
CA VAL A 569 9.33 13.83 39.19
C VAL A 569 9.46 12.33 39.37
N GLY A 570 10.54 11.71 38.87
CA GLY A 570 10.76 10.27 38.92
C GLY A 570 12.22 9.89 38.64
N THR A 571 12.47 8.61 38.42
CA THR A 571 13.79 8.11 37.99
C THR A 571 14.08 8.64 36.59
N MET A 572 15.26 9.20 36.37
CA MET A 572 15.62 9.84 35.09
C MET A 572 16.85 9.19 34.48
N LEU A 573 16.71 8.70 33.26
CA LEU A 573 17.78 8.12 32.44
C LEU A 573 18.08 9.05 31.27
N ILE A 574 19.30 9.55 31.17
CA ILE A 574 19.68 10.55 30.18
C ILE A 574 20.84 10.03 29.32
N VAL A 575 20.69 10.04 28.00
CA VAL A 575 21.84 9.95 27.09
C VAL A 575 22.32 11.39 26.86
N ALA A 576 23.36 11.76 27.56
CA ALA A 576 23.83 13.13 27.58
C ALA A 576 25.00 13.36 26.60
N HIS A 577 24.86 14.42 25.80
CA HIS A 577 25.91 14.95 24.94
C HIS A 577 26.45 16.32 25.43
N ARG A 578 25.80 16.92 26.43
CA ARG A 578 26.19 18.21 26.99
C ARG A 578 26.75 18.07 28.40
N LEU A 579 27.80 18.82 28.66
CA LEU A 579 28.50 18.81 29.94
C LEU A 579 27.59 19.28 31.09
N SER A 580 26.76 20.31 30.87
CA SER A 580 25.82 20.84 31.85
C SER A 580 24.83 19.77 32.36
N THR A 581 24.34 18.92 31.49
CA THR A 581 23.40 17.84 31.87
C THR A 581 24.11 16.72 32.63
N ILE A 582 25.35 16.38 32.24
CA ILE A 582 26.15 15.30 32.86
C ILE A 582 26.58 15.67 34.29
N GLN A 583 27.01 16.93 34.54
CA GLN A 583 27.52 17.37 35.83
C GLN A 583 26.54 17.23 36.98
N HIS A 584 25.25 17.34 36.68
CA HIS A 584 24.17 17.31 37.66
C HIS A 584 23.55 15.92 37.87
N ALA A 585 24.03 14.88 37.17
CA ALA A 585 23.56 13.51 37.36
C ALA A 585 24.10 12.93 38.69
N ASP A 586 23.24 12.17 39.38
CA ASP A 586 23.61 11.49 40.63
C ASP A 586 24.63 10.37 40.36
N ASN A 587 24.52 9.71 39.20
CA ASN A 587 25.43 8.67 38.77
C ASN A 587 25.68 8.81 37.25
N ILE A 588 26.91 8.66 36.85
CA ILE A 588 27.37 8.72 35.46
C ILE A 588 27.93 7.34 35.10
N ILE A 589 27.42 6.77 34.01
CA ILE A 589 27.86 5.49 33.47
C ILE A 589 28.57 5.73 32.14
N LEU A 590 29.86 5.49 32.10
CA LEU A 590 30.66 5.63 30.88
C LEU A 590 30.73 4.30 30.12
N LEU A 591 30.19 4.33 28.91
CA LEU A 591 30.13 3.19 27.99
C LEU A 591 31.19 3.30 26.89
N SER A 592 31.87 2.22 26.62
CA SER A 592 32.77 2.07 25.46
C SER A 592 32.68 0.65 24.90
N HIS A 593 32.48 0.52 23.59
CA HIS A 593 32.38 -0.78 22.90
C HIS A 593 31.43 -1.79 23.55
N GLY A 594 30.32 -1.27 24.11
CA GLY A 594 29.27 -2.10 24.70
C GLY A 594 29.55 -2.57 26.14
N GLU A 595 30.58 -2.06 26.80
CA GLU A 595 30.93 -2.36 28.18
C GLU A 595 30.92 -1.09 29.02
N ILE A 596 30.69 -1.23 30.34
CA ILE A 596 30.80 -0.14 31.30
C ILE A 596 32.28 -0.05 31.71
N ILE A 597 32.92 1.10 31.48
CA ILE A 597 34.31 1.35 31.80
C ILE A 597 34.45 2.04 33.15
N GLU A 598 33.62 3.06 33.39
CA GLU A 598 33.66 3.89 34.60
C GLU A 598 32.26 4.15 35.06
N GLN A 599 32.04 4.19 36.37
CA GLN A 599 30.77 4.54 36.99
C GLN A 599 31.03 5.32 38.30
N GLY A 600 30.28 6.37 38.57
CA GLY A 600 30.35 7.18 39.77
C GLY A 600 29.76 8.56 39.57
N ASN A 601 29.79 9.43 40.57
CA ASN A 601 29.39 10.80 40.43
C ASN A 601 30.43 11.67 39.71
N HIS A 602 30.05 12.87 39.33
CA HIS A 602 30.92 13.79 38.58
C HIS A 602 32.28 14.04 39.28
N GLN A 603 32.30 14.28 40.62
CA GLN A 603 33.51 14.57 41.37
C GLN A 603 34.43 13.34 41.50
N GLU A 604 33.84 12.17 41.75
CA GLU A 604 34.55 10.92 41.85
C GLU A 604 35.28 10.60 40.54
N LEU A 605 34.58 10.70 39.41
CA LEU A 605 35.14 10.42 38.09
C LEU A 605 36.21 11.43 37.67
N LEU A 606 36.10 12.70 38.09
CA LEU A 606 37.16 13.69 37.88
C LEU A 606 38.41 13.38 38.70
N HIS A 607 38.24 12.92 39.96
CA HIS A 607 39.35 12.53 40.82
C HIS A 607 40.07 11.29 40.32
N GLN A 608 39.37 10.34 39.70
CA GLN A 608 39.98 9.13 39.12
C GLN A 608 40.89 9.43 37.92
N LYS A 609 40.72 10.60 37.26
CA LYS A 609 41.49 11.03 36.07
C LYS A 609 41.47 10.01 34.94
N GLY A 610 40.39 9.25 34.82
CA GLY A 610 40.17 8.22 33.82
C GLY A 610 39.70 8.76 32.46
N ARG A 611 38.95 7.94 31.74
CA ARG A 611 38.44 8.27 30.42
C ARG A 611 37.37 9.39 30.48
N TYR A 612 36.58 9.41 31.55
CA TYR A 612 35.60 10.50 31.79
C TYR A 612 36.31 11.86 31.93
N TYR A 613 37.40 11.92 32.70
CA TYR A 613 38.21 13.13 32.85
C TYR A 613 38.75 13.63 31.51
N GLN A 614 39.23 12.71 30.66
CA GLN A 614 39.72 13.07 29.33
C GLN A 614 38.59 13.68 28.45
N LEU A 615 37.41 13.05 28.43
CA LEU A 615 36.23 13.56 27.69
C LEU A 615 35.78 14.93 28.21
N TYR A 616 35.75 15.09 29.53
CA TYR A 616 35.40 16.34 30.19
C TYR A 616 36.39 17.45 29.79
N THR A 617 37.66 17.22 29.86
CA THR A 617 38.72 18.21 29.55
C THR A 617 38.67 18.60 28.08
N LEU A 618 38.43 17.67 27.17
CA LEU A 618 38.30 17.93 25.74
C LEU A 618 37.07 18.80 25.43
N GLN A 619 35.93 18.56 26.07
CA GLN A 619 34.73 19.37 25.90
C GLN A 619 34.87 20.75 26.54
N TYR A 620 35.47 20.85 27.73
CA TYR A 620 35.71 22.09 28.43
C TYR A 620 36.64 23.02 27.64
N ASN A 621 37.75 22.50 27.11
CA ASN A 621 38.67 23.27 26.28
C ASN A 621 38.01 23.74 24.96
N LYS A 622 37.12 22.95 24.43
CA LYS A 622 36.36 23.31 23.21
C LYS A 622 35.34 24.44 23.47
N MET A 623 34.75 24.47 24.67
CA MET A 623 33.84 25.60 25.08
C MET A 623 34.61 26.89 25.28
N GLN A 624 35.77 26.88 25.94
CA GLN A 624 36.60 28.09 26.11
C GLN A 624 37.11 28.66 24.79
N LEU A 625 37.37 27.80 23.78
CA LEU A 625 37.75 28.25 22.44
C LEU A 625 36.58 28.81 21.62
N GLN A 626 35.35 28.55 21.99
CA GLN A 626 34.15 29.09 21.33
C GLN A 626 33.69 30.41 21.98
N GLU A 627 34.07 30.67 23.21
CA GLU A 627 33.78 31.94 23.95
C GLU A 627 34.86 33.00 23.76
N SER A 628 36.04 32.63 23.25
CA SER A 628 37.13 33.54 22.87
C SER A 628 37.07 33.86 21.37
#